data_ee88bea45b9e0b6ec8fc99b811d62590
#
_entry.id   ee88bea45b9e0b6ec8fc99b811d62590
#
_cell.length_a   1.000
_cell.length_b   1.000
_cell.length_c   1.000
_cell.angle_alpha   90.00
_cell.angle_beta   90.00
_cell.angle_gamma   90.00
#
_symmetry.space_group_name_H-M   'P 1'
#
loop_
_entity.id
_entity.type
_entity.pdbx_description
1 polymer ?
#
loop_
_entity_poly.entity_id
_entity_poly.type
_entity_poly.pdbx_seq_one_letter_code
_entity_poly.pdbx_strand_id
1 'polypeptide(L)'
;DNYHVPPISESESRDSGQNLDVEDILDSLRSLMGRSVGIERNGDQLEKALAQVDFWCGYVWRREFAGREGWELSNLLAVARLMIQGALARTESRGTHFRMDHPKRDDARWRKHIDCPIRRTSGPAVPPSDAGA
;
A
#
# COMPACT_ATOMS: atom_id res chain seq x y z
N ASP A 1 -37.70 20.96 4.73
CA ASP A 1 -37.04 19.98 3.84
C ASP A 1 -36.31 18.97 4.72
N ASN A 2 -36.98 17.83 4.90
CA ASN A 2 -36.46 16.72 5.70
C ASN A 2 -35.66 15.78 4.78
N TYR A 3 -34.31 15.94 4.76
CA TYR A 3 -33.46 14.93 4.14
C TYR A 3 -33.42 13.70 5.04
N HIS A 4 -34.09 12.65 4.65
CA HIS A 4 -34.04 11.35 5.31
C HIS A 4 -32.89 10.57 4.72
N VAL A 5 -31.79 10.41 5.50
CA VAL A 5 -30.69 9.52 5.16
C VAL A 5 -31.12 8.09 5.51
N PRO A 6 -31.22 7.17 4.54
CA PRO A 6 -31.57 5.79 4.86
C PRO A 6 -30.46 5.15 5.72
N PRO A 7 -30.81 4.29 6.69
CA PRO A 7 -29.82 3.60 7.49
C PRO A 7 -28.99 2.66 6.62
N ILE A 8 -27.66 2.75 6.75
CA ILE A 8 -26.73 1.81 6.13
C ILE A 8 -26.94 0.48 6.85
N SER A 9 -27.46 -0.52 6.14
CA SER A 9 -27.62 -1.86 6.70
C SER A 9 -26.24 -2.49 6.89
N GLU A 10 -25.84 -2.73 8.12
CA GLU A 10 -24.69 -3.57 8.47
C GLU A 10 -25.02 -5.03 8.06
N SER A 11 -24.47 -5.47 6.94
CA SER A 11 -24.50 -6.88 6.62
C SER A 11 -23.42 -7.59 7.43
N GLU A 12 -23.83 -8.23 8.52
CA GLU A 12 -22.97 -9.18 9.25
C GLU A 12 -22.70 -10.39 8.35
N SER A 13 -21.57 -10.38 7.65
CA SER A 13 -21.05 -11.61 7.05
C SER A 13 -20.18 -12.35 8.07
N ARG A 14 -20.78 -13.30 8.76
CA ARG A 14 -20.07 -14.31 9.55
C ARG A 14 -19.40 -15.27 8.59
N ASP A 15 -18.11 -15.12 8.38
CA ASP A 15 -17.28 -16.18 7.82
C ASP A 15 -16.21 -16.57 8.84
N SER A 16 -16.37 -17.77 9.39
CA SER A 16 -15.54 -18.36 10.44
C SER A 16 -14.33 -19.09 9.82
N GLY A 17 -13.44 -18.33 9.18
CA GLY A 17 -12.14 -18.81 8.74
C GLY A 17 -11.10 -17.75 9.07
N GLN A 18 -10.15 -18.08 9.97
CA GLN A 18 -9.01 -17.30 10.46
C GLN A 18 -9.06 -15.80 10.04
N ASN A 19 -9.88 -15.03 10.73
CA ASN A 19 -9.90 -13.59 10.59
C ASN A 19 -8.58 -13.06 11.14
N LEU A 20 -7.63 -12.75 10.23
CA LEU A 20 -6.56 -11.83 10.58
C LEU A 20 -7.25 -10.51 10.93
N ASP A 21 -7.17 -10.12 12.18
CA ASP A 21 -7.73 -8.88 12.66
C ASP A 21 -6.99 -7.70 11.99
N VAL A 22 -7.70 -6.63 11.72
CA VAL A 22 -7.11 -5.40 11.16
C VAL A 22 -5.97 -4.90 12.04
N GLU A 23 -6.11 -4.99 13.35
CA GLU A 23 -5.07 -4.59 14.31
C GLU A 23 -3.82 -5.47 14.20
N ASP A 24 -3.98 -6.79 14.04
CA ASP A 24 -2.85 -7.72 13.87
C ASP A 24 -2.05 -7.42 12.61
N ILE A 25 -2.74 -7.09 11.50
CA ILE A 25 -2.07 -6.70 10.26
C ILE A 25 -1.36 -5.35 10.42
N LEU A 26 -1.97 -4.38 11.07
CA LEU A 26 -1.38 -3.07 11.34
C LEU A 26 -0.09 -3.19 12.16
N ASP A 27 -0.11 -3.97 13.23
CA ASP A 27 1.07 -4.15 14.09
C ASP A 27 2.18 -4.93 13.37
N SER A 28 1.78 -5.94 12.59
CA SER A 28 2.71 -6.69 11.74
C SER A 28 3.33 -5.80 10.67
N LEU A 29 2.54 -4.92 10.04
CA LEU A 29 3.01 -3.95 9.04
C LEU A 29 4.01 -2.96 9.65
N ARG A 30 3.69 -2.37 10.81
CA ARG A 30 4.58 -1.44 11.53
C ARG A 30 5.92 -2.11 11.86
N SER A 31 5.86 -3.34 12.39
CA SER A 31 7.04 -4.13 12.71
C SER A 31 7.88 -4.45 11.47
N LEU A 32 7.25 -4.86 10.37
CA LEU A 32 7.92 -5.15 9.10
C LEU A 32 8.61 -3.91 8.53
N MET A 33 7.90 -2.79 8.48
CA MET A 33 8.44 -1.53 7.96
C MET A 33 9.62 -1.03 8.80
N GLY A 34 9.55 -1.12 10.14
CA GLY A 34 10.64 -0.74 11.03
C GLY A 34 11.90 -1.58 10.83
N ARG A 35 11.76 -2.89 10.66
CA ARG A 35 12.91 -3.82 10.52
C ARG A 35 13.51 -3.83 9.13
N SER A 36 12.68 -3.86 8.09
CA SER A 36 13.14 -4.14 6.72
C SER A 36 13.23 -2.90 5.84
N VAL A 37 12.52 -1.84 6.19
CA VAL A 37 12.40 -0.60 5.41
C VAL A 37 12.86 0.63 6.20
N GLY A 38 13.44 0.41 7.38
CA GLY A 38 14.02 1.45 8.23
C GLY A 38 15.24 2.13 7.61
N ILE A 39 16.20 2.53 8.44
CA ILE A 39 17.37 3.29 8.00
C ILE A 39 18.33 2.41 7.20
N GLU A 40 18.62 1.20 7.69
CA GLU A 40 19.46 0.23 7.02
C GLU A 40 18.61 -0.73 6.19
N ARG A 41 18.85 -0.77 4.90
CA ARG A 41 18.07 -1.53 3.93
C ARG A 41 18.96 -2.53 3.19
N ASN A 42 18.37 -3.67 2.86
CA ASN A 42 19.02 -4.69 2.03
C ASN A 42 18.02 -5.18 0.99
N GLY A 43 18.47 -5.43 -0.25
CA GLY A 43 17.63 -5.88 -1.34
C GLY A 43 16.79 -7.10 -1.01
N ASP A 44 17.41 -8.15 -0.47
CA ASP A 44 16.70 -9.40 -0.12
C ASP A 44 15.62 -9.19 0.95
N GLN A 45 15.89 -8.33 1.94
CA GLN A 45 14.90 -8.00 2.96
C GLN A 45 13.76 -7.15 2.41
N LEU A 46 14.06 -6.22 1.50
CA LEU A 46 13.06 -5.42 0.82
C LEU A 46 12.15 -6.28 -0.08
N GLU A 47 12.70 -7.26 -0.79
CA GLU A 47 11.92 -8.19 -1.61
C GLU A 47 10.97 -9.04 -0.76
N LYS A 48 11.45 -9.57 0.36
CA LYS A 48 10.62 -10.32 1.32
C LYS A 48 9.53 -9.44 1.92
N ALA A 49 9.87 -8.19 2.26
CA ALA A 49 8.89 -7.23 2.76
C ALA A 49 7.83 -6.89 1.71
N LEU A 50 8.22 -6.72 0.45
CA LEU A 50 7.28 -6.48 -0.65
C LEU A 50 6.31 -7.65 -0.82
N ALA A 51 6.83 -8.88 -0.84
CA ALA A 51 6.00 -10.08 -0.96
C ALA A 51 4.98 -10.19 0.19
N GLN A 52 5.38 -9.86 1.42
CA GLN A 52 4.49 -9.86 2.57
C GLN A 52 3.41 -8.78 2.47
N VAL A 53 3.78 -7.58 2.06
CA VAL A 53 2.81 -6.47 1.85
C VAL A 53 1.85 -6.80 0.72
N ASP A 54 2.32 -7.36 -0.39
CA ASP A 54 1.47 -7.78 -1.52
C ASP A 54 0.48 -8.88 -1.10
N PHE A 55 0.88 -9.80 -0.23
CA PHE A 55 -0.01 -10.80 0.35
C PHE A 55 -1.14 -10.13 1.18
N TRP A 56 -0.79 -9.20 2.07
CA TRP A 56 -1.79 -8.47 2.86
C TRP A 56 -2.69 -7.60 1.99
N CYS A 57 -2.15 -6.94 0.95
CA CYS A 57 -2.96 -6.20 -0.02
C CYS A 57 -4.00 -7.11 -0.67
N GLY A 58 -3.59 -8.29 -1.14
CA GLY A 58 -4.49 -9.26 -1.75
C GLY A 58 -5.56 -9.77 -0.78
N TYR A 59 -5.21 -9.91 0.50
CA TYR A 59 -6.14 -10.32 1.54
C TYR A 59 -7.17 -9.22 1.85
N VAL A 60 -6.70 -7.98 2.05
CA VAL A 60 -7.54 -6.84 2.42
C VAL A 60 -8.48 -6.44 1.27
N TRP A 61 -8.00 -6.43 0.03
CA TRP A 61 -8.81 -6.05 -1.12
C TRP A 61 -9.91 -7.04 -1.50
N ARG A 62 -9.76 -8.32 -1.10
CA ARG A 62 -10.81 -9.32 -1.29
C ARG A 62 -11.89 -9.28 -0.22
N ARG A 63 -11.62 -8.62 0.90
CA ARG A 63 -12.55 -8.47 2.00
C ARG A 63 -13.01 -7.03 2.06
N GLU A 64 -14.32 -6.84 2.06
CA GLU A 64 -14.91 -5.56 2.36
C GLU A 64 -14.80 -5.31 3.86
N PHE A 65 -13.72 -4.68 4.29
CA PHE A 65 -13.65 -4.16 5.64
C PHE A 65 -14.53 -2.90 5.71
N ALA A 66 -15.74 -3.07 6.23
CA ALA A 66 -16.62 -1.97 6.53
C ALA A 66 -16.04 -1.20 7.72
N GLY A 67 -15.68 0.06 7.51
CA GLY A 67 -15.29 0.95 8.58
C GLY A 67 -13.98 1.72 8.32
N ARG A 68 -13.73 2.70 9.17
CA ARG A 68 -12.57 3.60 9.09
C ARG A 68 -11.24 2.84 9.17
N GLU A 69 -11.17 1.83 10.04
CA GLU A 69 -9.94 1.05 10.28
C GLU A 69 -9.50 0.26 9.05
N GLY A 70 -10.44 -0.33 8.32
CA GLY A 70 -10.15 -1.05 7.09
C GLY A 70 -9.65 -0.13 5.98
N TRP A 71 -10.16 1.08 5.89
CA TRP A 71 -9.72 2.08 4.93
C TRP A 71 -8.33 2.60 5.27
N GLU A 72 -8.07 2.84 6.56
CA GLU A 72 -6.75 3.24 7.04
C GLU A 72 -5.70 2.16 6.76
N LEU A 73 -6.00 0.89 7.04
CA LEU A 73 -5.13 -0.23 6.71
C LEU A 73 -4.84 -0.32 5.21
N SER A 74 -5.86 -0.18 4.37
CA SER A 74 -5.69 -0.22 2.91
C SER A 74 -4.77 0.89 2.42
N ASN A 75 -4.91 2.10 2.95
CA ASN A 75 -4.06 3.23 2.62
C ASN A 75 -2.61 3.02 3.09
N LEU A 76 -2.42 2.52 4.30
CA LEU A 76 -1.09 2.23 4.84
C LEU A 76 -0.37 1.13 4.05
N LEU A 77 -1.08 0.08 3.64
CA LEU A 77 -0.53 -0.97 2.78
C LEU A 77 -0.11 -0.42 1.41
N ALA A 78 -0.93 0.44 0.80
CA ALA A 78 -0.60 1.07 -0.48
C ALA A 78 0.66 1.94 -0.37
N VAL A 79 0.78 2.76 0.67
CA VAL A 79 1.96 3.59 0.94
C VAL A 79 3.18 2.73 1.22
N ALA A 80 3.07 1.71 2.06
CA ALA A 80 4.17 0.78 2.37
C ALA A 80 4.70 0.10 1.11
N ARG A 81 3.81 -0.37 0.25
CA ARG A 81 4.15 -0.97 -1.04
C ARG A 81 4.96 -0.03 -1.91
N LEU A 82 4.51 1.21 -2.07
CA LEU A 82 5.22 2.22 -2.87
C LEU A 82 6.59 2.56 -2.28
N MET A 83 6.71 2.68 -0.96
CA MET A 83 7.98 2.92 -0.27
C MET A 83 8.98 1.79 -0.52
N ILE A 84 8.55 0.54 -0.41
CA ILE A 84 9.41 -0.64 -0.64
C ILE A 84 9.84 -0.69 -2.10
N GLN A 85 8.91 -0.49 -3.04
CA GLN A 85 9.22 -0.48 -4.48
C GLN A 85 10.22 0.63 -4.84
N GLY A 86 10.05 1.83 -4.30
CA GLY A 86 10.99 2.92 -4.48
C GLY A 86 12.37 2.63 -3.90
N ALA A 87 12.43 1.99 -2.72
CA ALA A 87 13.67 1.59 -2.09
C ALA A 87 14.40 0.46 -2.86
N LEU A 88 13.65 -0.50 -3.41
CA LEU A 88 14.21 -1.55 -4.27
C LEU A 88 14.75 -1.00 -5.58
N ALA A 89 14.01 -0.10 -6.22
CA ALA A 89 14.39 0.49 -7.49
C ALA A 89 15.69 1.30 -7.38
N ARG A 90 15.91 2.02 -6.26
CA ARG A 90 17.08 2.84 -6.06
C ARG A 90 18.27 2.01 -5.57
N THR A 91 19.18 1.69 -6.46
CA THR A 91 20.38 0.86 -6.20
C THR A 91 21.60 1.73 -5.85
N GLU A 92 21.44 2.59 -4.86
CA GLU A 92 22.48 3.44 -4.28
C GLU A 92 22.16 3.76 -2.82
N SER A 93 23.09 4.40 -2.12
CA SER A 93 22.85 5.02 -0.81
C SER A 93 22.93 6.54 -0.94
N ARG A 94 21.87 7.24 -0.42
CA ARG A 94 21.77 8.70 -0.50
C ARG A 94 20.89 9.24 0.62
N GLY A 95 21.39 10.19 1.37
CA GLY A 95 20.68 10.77 2.51
C GLY A 95 20.32 9.70 3.54
N THR A 96 19.06 9.63 3.91
CA THR A 96 18.52 8.60 4.83
C THR A 96 18.28 7.25 4.18
N HIS A 97 18.37 7.15 2.85
CA HIS A 97 18.27 5.90 2.12
C HIS A 97 19.64 5.21 2.10
N PHE A 98 19.85 4.29 3.01
CA PHE A 98 21.09 3.50 3.08
C PHE A 98 20.82 2.04 2.69
N ARG A 99 21.47 1.60 1.61
CA ARG A 99 21.42 0.23 1.10
C ARG A 99 22.74 -0.47 1.43
N MET A 100 22.73 -1.47 2.30
CA MET A 100 23.94 -2.25 2.65
C MET A 100 24.53 -2.96 1.42
N ASP A 101 23.70 -3.40 0.49
CA ASP A 101 24.09 -4.04 -0.77
C ASP A 101 24.53 -3.02 -1.84
N HIS A 102 24.23 -1.74 -1.68
CA HIS A 102 24.65 -0.63 -2.54
C HIS A 102 25.09 0.58 -1.70
N PRO A 103 26.21 0.49 -0.94
CA PRO A 103 26.57 1.51 0.03
C PRO A 103 27.07 2.82 -0.57
N LYS A 104 27.38 2.85 -1.85
CA LYS A 104 27.91 4.03 -2.54
C LYS A 104 26.80 4.84 -3.20
N ARG A 105 27.00 6.16 -3.23
CA ARG A 105 26.19 7.10 -3.99
C ARG A 105 26.54 6.96 -5.48
N ASP A 106 25.52 7.00 -6.33
CA ASP A 106 25.66 6.94 -7.78
C ASP A 106 24.90 8.10 -8.44
N ASP A 107 25.60 9.23 -8.59
CA ASP A 107 25.03 10.43 -9.19
C ASP A 107 24.74 10.27 -10.69
N ALA A 108 25.47 9.41 -11.38
CA ALA A 108 25.29 9.21 -12.82
C ALA A 108 23.91 8.60 -13.12
N ARG A 109 23.47 7.66 -12.31
CA ARG A 109 22.17 6.96 -12.49
C ARG A 109 21.04 7.60 -11.70
N TRP A 110 21.32 8.09 -10.48
CA TRP A 110 20.31 8.33 -9.48
C TRP A 110 20.19 9.79 -9.01
N ARG A 111 20.86 10.74 -9.64
CA ARG A 111 20.62 12.17 -9.38
C ARG A 111 19.27 12.62 -9.96
N LYS A 112 18.22 11.88 -9.65
CA LYS A 112 16.85 12.11 -10.14
C LYS A 112 15.83 11.56 -9.15
N HIS A 113 14.60 12.03 -9.26
CA HIS A 113 13.47 11.44 -8.56
C HIS A 113 13.03 10.14 -9.24
N ILE A 114 12.38 9.27 -8.47
CA ILE A 114 11.70 8.09 -8.98
C ILE A 114 10.22 8.41 -8.98
N ASP A 115 9.63 8.50 -10.15
CA ASP A 115 8.20 8.69 -10.31
C ASP A 115 7.53 7.32 -10.42
N CYS A 116 6.54 7.07 -9.55
CA CYS A 116 5.71 5.89 -9.64
C CYS A 116 4.49 6.23 -10.51
N PRO A 117 4.42 5.78 -11.78
CA PRO A 117 3.26 6.05 -12.60
C PRO A 117 2.03 5.39 -11.97
N ILE A 118 1.01 6.18 -11.69
CA ILE A 118 -0.30 5.66 -11.33
C ILE A 118 -0.84 4.98 -12.59
N ARG A 119 -0.79 3.65 -12.65
CA ARG A 119 -1.59 2.93 -13.62
C ARG A 119 -3.05 3.19 -13.25
N ARG A 120 -3.68 4.10 -13.98
CA ARG A 120 -5.14 4.12 -14.01
C ARG A 120 -5.54 2.76 -14.58
N THR A 121 -5.99 1.84 -13.72
CA THR A 121 -6.80 0.74 -14.21
C THR A 121 -7.94 1.42 -14.97
N SER A 122 -8.02 1.16 -16.26
CA SER A 122 -9.16 1.58 -17.07
C SER A 122 -10.40 0.96 -16.45
N GLY A 123 -11.00 1.67 -15.51
CA GLY A 123 -12.39 1.41 -15.16
C GLY A 123 -13.24 1.61 -16.42
N PRO A 124 -14.40 0.97 -16.51
CA PRO A 124 -15.27 1.13 -17.65
C PRO A 124 -15.44 2.64 -17.90
N ALA A 125 -15.22 3.06 -19.14
CA ALA A 125 -15.37 4.46 -19.55
C ALA A 125 -16.76 4.92 -19.11
N VAL A 126 -16.80 5.92 -18.24
CA VAL A 126 -18.07 6.60 -17.94
C VAL A 126 -18.52 7.21 -19.25
N PRO A 127 -19.67 6.81 -19.80
CA PRO A 127 -20.17 7.42 -21.02
C PRO A 127 -20.36 8.92 -20.79
N PRO A 128 -20.06 9.77 -21.78
CA PRO A 128 -20.32 11.20 -21.64
C PRO A 128 -21.79 11.38 -21.30
N SER A 129 -22.06 12.14 -20.23
CA SER A 129 -23.40 12.56 -19.91
C SER A 129 -23.88 13.42 -21.10
N ASP A 130 -24.82 12.91 -21.87
CA ASP A 130 -25.55 13.72 -22.87
C ASP A 130 -26.14 14.91 -22.11
N ALA A 131 -25.48 16.06 -22.25
CA ALA A 131 -26.09 17.33 -21.93
C ALA A 131 -27.23 17.53 -22.97
N GLY A 132 -28.41 17.09 -22.59
CA GLY A 132 -29.62 17.30 -23.34
C GLY A 132 -29.87 18.77 -23.55
N ALA A 133 -30.23 19.04 -24.73
CA ALA A 133 -30.73 20.33 -25.22
C ALA A 133 -31.91 20.89 -24.39
#